data_c14b15c3c8be72661bd25502bbfdb569
#
_entry.id   c14b15c3c8be72661bd25502bbfdb569
#
_cell.length_a   1.000
_cell.length_b   1.000
_cell.length_c   1.000
_cell.angle_alpha   90.00
_cell.angle_beta   90.00
_cell.angle_gamma   90.00
#
_symmetry.space_group_name_H-M   'P 1'
#
loop_
_entity.id
_entity.type
_entity.pdbx_description
1 polymer ?
#
loop_
_entity_poly.entity_id
_entity_poly.type
_entity_poly.pdbx_seq_one_letter_code
_entity_poly.pdbx_strand_id
1 'polypeptide(L)'
;RGNIAIGRAQYATRCASCHGAKGEGKPALKSPPVNVQEDWFLLDQLRKYANGRRSVHASDAGGVMMKASLAGLSPGDFQNMVAYIARDLTVTPPLQKVGPPKK
;
A
#
# COMPACT_ATOMS: atom_id res chain seq x y z
N ARG A 1 -5.42 4.14 13.64
CA ARG A 1 -5.96 5.26 12.93
C ARG A 1 -4.86 6.14 12.39
N GLY A 2 -4.91 6.45 11.12
CA GLY A 2 -3.83 7.18 10.51
C GLY A 2 -4.10 8.66 10.35
N ASN A 3 -3.05 9.43 10.13
CA ASN A 3 -3.14 10.84 9.79
C ASN A 3 -3.15 10.98 8.27
N ILE A 4 -4.24 11.46 7.74
CA ILE A 4 -4.45 11.48 6.29
C ILE A 4 -3.54 12.48 5.59
N ALA A 5 -3.28 13.64 6.21
CA ALA A 5 -2.41 14.63 5.60
C ALA A 5 -0.97 14.11 5.48
N ILE A 6 -0.49 13.45 6.52
CA ILE A 6 0.84 12.84 6.47
C ILE A 6 0.86 11.70 5.46
N GLY A 7 -0.19 10.89 5.44
CA GLY A 7 -0.31 9.80 4.49
C GLY A 7 -0.29 10.26 3.05
N ARG A 8 -0.96 11.38 2.77
CA ARG A 8 -0.96 11.95 1.42
C ARG A 8 0.45 12.30 0.98
N ALA A 9 1.20 12.99 1.83
CA ALA A 9 2.56 13.40 1.49
C ALA A 9 3.46 12.20 1.26
N GLN A 10 3.34 11.18 2.11
CA GLN A 10 4.16 9.98 1.99
C GLN A 10 3.75 9.15 0.79
N TYR A 11 2.47 9.06 0.50
CA TYR A 11 2.02 8.36 -0.70
C TYR A 11 2.60 9.01 -1.95
N ALA A 12 2.56 10.33 -2.02
CA ALA A 12 3.05 11.04 -3.19
C ALA A 12 4.54 10.78 -3.43
N THR A 13 5.33 10.66 -2.38
CA THR A 13 6.76 10.47 -2.51
C THR A 13 7.17 9.01 -2.62
N ARG A 14 6.40 8.09 -2.04
CA ARG A 14 6.82 6.69 -1.94
C ARG A 14 6.06 5.73 -2.82
N CYS A 15 4.84 6.06 -3.18
CA CYS A 15 3.94 5.09 -3.81
C CYS A 15 3.47 5.50 -5.19
N ALA A 16 3.25 6.79 -5.40
CA ALA A 16 2.57 7.27 -6.59
C ALA A 16 3.31 6.98 -7.88
N SER A 17 4.64 7.00 -7.86
CA SER A 17 5.41 6.79 -9.08
C SER A 17 5.16 5.41 -9.67
N CYS A 18 4.89 4.42 -8.85
CA CYS A 18 4.62 3.06 -9.31
C CYS A 18 3.15 2.71 -9.34
N HIS A 19 2.38 3.19 -8.37
CA HIS A 19 0.97 2.83 -8.24
C HIS A 19 0.02 3.86 -8.82
N GLY A 20 0.54 5.00 -9.25
CA GLY A 20 -0.27 6.09 -9.81
C GLY A 20 -0.71 7.08 -8.76
N ALA A 21 -0.94 8.32 -9.18
CA ALA A 21 -1.32 9.39 -8.26
C ALA A 21 -2.66 9.10 -7.58
N LYS A 22 -3.52 8.32 -8.23
CA LYS A 22 -4.82 7.94 -7.68
C LYS A 22 -4.85 6.51 -7.18
N GLY A 23 -3.69 5.83 -7.13
CA GLY A 23 -3.64 4.44 -6.72
C GLY A 23 -4.18 3.47 -7.75
N GLU A 24 -4.27 3.88 -9.00
CA GLU A 24 -4.92 3.09 -10.06
C GLU A 24 -4.03 1.96 -10.60
N GLY A 25 -2.76 1.97 -10.22
CA GLY A 25 -1.81 0.99 -10.75
C GLY A 25 -1.23 1.42 -12.07
N LYS A 26 -0.12 0.80 -12.44
CA LYS A 26 0.53 1.05 -13.73
C LYS A 26 0.90 -0.28 -14.36
N PRO A 27 0.08 -0.77 -15.31
CA PRO A 27 0.33 -2.08 -15.92
C PRO A 27 1.71 -2.20 -16.55
N ALA A 28 2.23 -1.14 -17.14
CA ALA A 28 3.55 -1.17 -17.75
C ALA A 28 4.65 -1.48 -16.75
N LEU A 29 4.45 -1.13 -15.48
CA LEU A 29 5.39 -1.40 -14.41
C LEU A 29 5.00 -2.64 -13.62
N LYS A 30 3.92 -3.30 -14.00
CA LYS A 30 3.35 -4.45 -13.28
C LYS A 30 3.02 -4.10 -11.84
N SER A 31 2.67 -2.84 -11.60
CA SER A 31 2.31 -2.37 -10.27
C SER A 31 0.79 -2.43 -10.13
N PRO A 32 0.28 -3.18 -9.16
CA PRO A 32 -1.17 -3.36 -9.02
C PRO A 32 -1.84 -2.09 -8.51
N PRO A 33 -3.16 -1.97 -8.74
CA PRO A 33 -3.91 -0.88 -8.13
C PRO A 33 -4.00 -1.07 -6.61
N VAL A 34 -4.01 0.05 -5.89
CA VAL A 34 -4.21 0.02 -4.44
C VAL A 34 -5.53 0.66 -4.05
N ASN A 35 -6.20 1.30 -4.99
CA ASN A 35 -7.43 2.03 -4.70
C ASN A 35 -8.69 1.18 -4.73
N VAL A 36 -8.56 -0.13 -4.87
CA VAL A 36 -9.69 -1.06 -4.84
C VAL A 36 -9.53 -2.12 -3.75
N GLN A 37 -8.56 -1.94 -2.86
CA GLN A 37 -8.27 -2.92 -1.83
C GLN A 37 -8.86 -2.48 -0.49
N GLU A 38 -9.15 -3.45 0.38
CA GLU A 38 -9.55 -3.15 1.75
C GLU A 38 -8.37 -2.57 2.52
N ASP A 39 -8.67 -1.67 3.45
CA ASP A 39 -7.62 -0.99 4.20
C ASP A 39 -6.79 -1.96 5.05
N TRP A 40 -7.43 -2.93 5.71
CA TRP A 40 -6.69 -3.89 6.52
C TRP A 40 -5.75 -4.74 5.66
N PHE A 41 -6.16 -5.05 4.43
CA PHE A 41 -5.33 -5.82 3.50
C PHE A 41 -4.12 -5.00 3.08
N LEU A 42 -4.31 -3.74 2.74
CA LEU A 42 -3.20 -2.86 2.37
C LEU A 42 -2.19 -2.76 3.51
N LEU A 43 -2.68 -2.56 4.72
CA LEU A 43 -1.80 -2.43 5.87
C LEU A 43 -1.01 -3.71 6.12
N ASP A 44 -1.70 -4.85 6.00
CA ASP A 44 -1.06 -6.15 6.19
C ASP A 44 0.03 -6.38 5.14
N GLN A 45 -0.22 -6.01 3.88
CA GLN A 45 0.75 -6.17 2.82
C GLN A 45 1.99 -5.28 3.03
N LEU A 46 1.77 -4.04 3.44
CA LEU A 46 2.89 -3.15 3.72
C LEU A 46 3.79 -3.71 4.82
N ARG A 47 3.17 -4.23 5.89
CA ARG A 47 3.92 -4.83 6.98
C ARG A 47 4.71 -6.05 6.51
N LYS A 48 4.10 -6.88 5.66
CA LYS A 48 4.75 -8.08 5.16
C LYS A 48 5.95 -7.75 4.27
N TYR A 49 5.82 -6.76 3.40
CA TYR A 49 6.96 -6.33 2.59
C TYR A 49 8.07 -5.77 3.46
N ALA A 50 7.72 -4.93 4.42
CA ALA A 50 8.72 -4.32 5.30
C ALA A 50 9.48 -5.34 6.11
N ASN A 51 8.80 -6.42 6.52
CA ASN A 51 9.40 -7.48 7.33
C ASN A 51 10.04 -8.59 6.51
N GLY A 52 9.98 -8.50 5.18
CA GLY A 52 10.52 -9.53 4.31
C GLY A 52 9.71 -10.80 4.28
N ARG A 53 8.45 -10.77 4.74
CA ARG A 53 7.61 -11.96 4.74
C ARG A 53 6.99 -12.26 3.40
N ARG A 54 6.77 -11.23 2.59
CA ARG A 54 6.38 -11.49 1.21
C ARG A 54 7.62 -11.86 0.43
N SER A 55 7.40 -12.60 -0.66
CA SER A 55 8.47 -13.06 -1.49
C SER A 55 9.37 -11.90 -1.92
N VAL A 56 10.58 -11.86 -1.37
CA VAL A 56 11.54 -10.81 -1.69
C VAL A 56 12.82 -11.46 -2.17
N HIS A 57 12.67 -12.27 -3.21
CA HIS A 57 13.83 -12.88 -3.86
C HIS A 57 14.46 -11.89 -4.82
N ALA A 58 15.76 -12.09 -5.07
CA ALA A 58 16.44 -11.25 -6.03
C ALA A 58 15.78 -11.30 -7.41
N SER A 59 15.14 -12.43 -7.74
CA SER A 59 14.44 -12.57 -9.01
C SER A 59 13.07 -11.89 -9.02
N ASP A 60 12.59 -11.42 -7.87
CA ASP A 60 11.32 -10.73 -7.76
C ASP A 60 11.58 -9.23 -7.67
N ALA A 61 11.83 -8.62 -8.81
CA ALA A 61 12.16 -7.21 -8.85
C ALA A 61 11.05 -6.33 -8.26
N GLY A 62 9.79 -6.70 -8.50
CA GLY A 62 8.67 -5.93 -7.95
C GLY A 62 8.65 -5.93 -6.44
N GLY A 63 8.86 -7.11 -5.83
CA GLY A 63 8.89 -7.22 -4.38
C GLY A 63 10.07 -6.50 -3.75
N VAL A 64 11.25 -6.60 -4.39
CA VAL A 64 12.44 -5.90 -3.92
C VAL A 64 12.22 -4.39 -3.95
N MET A 65 11.67 -3.88 -5.05
CA MET A 65 11.42 -2.45 -5.17
C MET A 65 10.38 -1.97 -4.15
N MET A 66 9.35 -2.79 -3.93
CA MET A 66 8.32 -2.43 -2.96
C MET A 66 8.92 -2.32 -1.55
N LYS A 67 9.75 -3.29 -1.17
CA LYS A 67 10.41 -3.23 0.13
C LYS A 67 11.31 -1.99 0.23
N ALA A 68 12.06 -1.69 -0.82
CA ALA A 68 12.94 -0.53 -0.82
C ALA A 68 12.14 0.77 -0.67
N SER A 69 10.95 0.83 -1.26
CA SER A 69 10.08 2.01 -1.17
C SER A 69 9.59 2.27 0.25
N LEU A 70 9.61 1.25 1.09
CA LEU A 70 9.15 1.35 2.48
C LEU A 70 10.30 1.62 3.45
N ALA A 71 11.52 1.73 2.96
CA ALA A 71 12.68 1.92 3.82
C ALA A 71 12.53 3.18 4.67
N GLY A 72 12.81 3.05 5.95
CA GLY A 72 12.75 4.18 6.88
C GLY A 72 11.36 4.52 7.37
N LEU A 73 10.33 3.84 6.90
CA LEU A 73 8.97 4.10 7.36
C LEU A 73 8.62 3.22 8.55
N SER A 74 7.86 3.79 9.47
CA SER A 74 7.41 3.10 10.67
C SER A 74 6.02 2.48 10.44
N PRO A 75 5.57 1.59 11.33
CA PRO A 75 4.19 1.12 11.26
C PRO A 75 3.16 2.24 11.31
N GLY A 76 3.43 3.32 12.04
CA GLY A 76 2.54 4.48 12.05
C GLY A 76 2.47 5.14 10.69
N ASP A 77 3.58 5.19 9.96
CA ASP A 77 3.60 5.71 8.59
C ASP A 77 2.73 4.86 7.67
N PHE A 78 2.77 3.53 7.83
CA PHE A 78 1.92 2.64 7.05
C PHE A 78 0.45 2.96 7.30
N GLN A 79 0.07 3.15 8.56
CA GLN A 79 -1.30 3.49 8.91
C GLN A 79 -1.72 4.82 8.29
N ASN A 80 -0.83 5.79 8.28
CA ASN A 80 -1.11 7.09 7.68
C ASN A 80 -1.38 6.97 6.18
N MET A 81 -0.53 6.23 5.47
CA MET A 81 -0.70 6.05 4.03
C MET A 81 -1.95 5.25 3.70
N VAL A 82 -2.23 4.21 4.45
CA VAL A 82 -3.43 3.40 4.22
C VAL A 82 -4.69 4.22 4.49
N ALA A 83 -4.68 5.05 5.54
CA ALA A 83 -5.81 5.91 5.83
C ALA A 83 -6.09 6.88 4.68
N TYR A 84 -5.04 7.43 4.09
CA TYR A 84 -5.19 8.31 2.95
C TYR A 84 -5.77 7.57 1.74
N ILE A 85 -5.22 6.39 1.44
CA ILE A 85 -5.72 5.59 0.32
C ILE A 85 -7.19 5.24 0.52
N ALA A 86 -7.54 4.76 1.71
CA ALA A 86 -8.90 4.30 1.99
C ALA A 86 -9.91 5.44 1.91
N ARG A 87 -9.53 6.62 2.37
CA ARG A 87 -10.47 7.74 2.39
C ARG A 87 -10.53 8.47 1.06
N ASP A 88 -9.37 8.77 0.48
CA ASP A 88 -9.31 9.71 -0.64
C ASP A 88 -9.08 9.06 -1.99
N LEU A 89 -8.52 7.86 -2.05
CA LEU A 89 -8.21 7.21 -3.32
C LEU A 89 -9.14 6.08 -3.68
N THR A 90 -9.73 5.41 -2.70
CA THR A 90 -10.59 4.26 -2.97
C THR A 90 -11.79 4.69 -3.81
N VAL A 91 -11.86 4.15 -5.02
CA VAL A 91 -12.88 4.57 -5.99
C VAL A 91 -14.12 3.70 -5.95
N THR A 92 -13.96 2.44 -5.53
CA THR A 92 -15.07 1.49 -5.50
C THR A 92 -15.07 0.84 -4.14
N PRO A 93 -16.06 1.13 -3.29
CA PRO A 93 -16.14 0.44 -2.02
C PRO A 93 -16.24 -1.05 -2.26
N PRO A 94 -15.62 -1.86 -1.43
CA PRO A 94 -15.77 -3.31 -1.55
C PRO A 94 -17.23 -3.69 -1.46
N LEU A 95 -17.64 -4.70 -2.23
CA LEU A 95 -19.02 -5.18 -2.21
C LEU A 95 -19.40 -5.68 -0.83
N GLN A 96 -18.45 -6.23 -0.13
CA GLN A 96 -18.64 -6.69 1.24
C GLN A 96 -17.54 -6.12 2.10
N LYS A 97 -17.93 -5.60 3.25
CA LYS A 97 -16.97 -5.20 4.25
C LYS A 97 -16.61 -6.43 5.07
N VAL A 98 -15.56 -7.08 4.66
CA VAL A 98 -15.08 -8.27 5.33
C VAL A 98 -13.80 -7.89 6.06
N GLY A 99 -13.81 -7.98 7.37
CA GLY A 99 -12.64 -7.67 8.14
C GLY A 99 -11.52 -8.67 7.91
N PRO A 100 -10.39 -8.49 8.59
CA PRO A 100 -9.28 -9.43 8.44
C PRO A 100 -9.67 -10.82 8.90
N PRO A 101 -9.04 -11.85 8.33
CA PRO A 101 -9.32 -13.21 8.76
C PRO A 101 -9.05 -13.37 10.24
N LYS A 102 -9.88 -14.16 10.88
CA LYS A 102 -9.67 -14.47 12.28
C LYS A 102 -8.56 -15.50 12.41
N LYS A 103 -7.75 -15.30 13.40
CA LYS A 103 -6.66 -16.23 13.67
C LYS A 103 -7.13 -17.40 14.46
#